data_c962739dfc2adc413b0a9dd2938302ef
#
_entry.id   c962739dfc2adc413b0a9dd2938302ef
#
_cell.length_a   1.000
_cell.length_b   1.000
_cell.length_c   1.000
_cell.angle_alpha   90.00
_cell.angle_beta   90.00
_cell.angle_gamma   90.00
#
_symmetry.space_group_name_H-M   'P 1'
#
loop_
_entity.id
_entity.type
_entity.pdbx_description
1 polymer ?
#
loop_
_entity_poly.entity_id
_entity_poly.type
_entity_poly.pdbx_seq_one_letter_code
_entity_poly.pdbx_strand_id
1 'polypeptide(L)'
;MSQSSLILDWTNKFTDLYAVLGVAVTADNNRVLKRYRDIAKLLHPDRFGLEGDAKELATQLLASLVNPAYKGLKLEKGRNESVANLRIKVRLLNKRNGAIAPQSEVARQLLEHPVSAVDVFYEQAIAKLAEAQYQDINQFEATTDQLSELNLVYLQLKLGDMGVREKRSGIIAAAGAKPLNITPTSVTPEVATESYDQRHYRRAKQYATNSNWAEVINELRDAIKLKGDKSEYHSLLGVAYLRQKNQGYARAHLKRALELNPSDPLVVKYAPQAGIVIPAATQPQTNGKKALVNQAATLPKRGGLFGFLRSGK
;
A
#
# COMPACT_ATOMS: atom_id res chain seq x y z
N MET A 1 -5.21 -21.23 33.89
CA MET A 1 -5.99 -21.65 32.72
C MET A 1 -5.15 -22.64 31.92
N SER A 2 -5.72 -23.72 31.37
CA SER A 2 -4.95 -24.63 30.53
C SER A 2 -4.64 -23.96 29.22
N GLN A 3 -3.49 -24.23 28.60
CA GLN A 3 -3.05 -23.63 27.33
C GLN A 3 -4.07 -23.91 26.21
N SER A 4 -4.69 -25.07 26.19
CA SER A 4 -5.76 -25.43 25.26
C SER A 4 -6.98 -24.52 25.36
N SER A 5 -7.34 -24.02 26.56
CA SER A 5 -8.41 -23.05 26.75
C SER A 5 -8.05 -21.69 26.16
N LEU A 6 -6.82 -21.23 26.33
CA LEU A 6 -6.33 -19.95 25.83
C LEU A 6 -6.33 -19.89 24.28
N ILE A 7 -5.91 -20.96 23.63
CA ILE A 7 -5.94 -21.04 22.16
C ILE A 7 -7.37 -21.08 21.61
N LEU A 8 -8.28 -21.78 22.30
CA LEU A 8 -9.69 -21.81 21.90
C LEU A 8 -10.32 -20.41 22.02
N ASP A 9 -9.99 -19.68 23.06
CA ASP A 9 -10.45 -18.31 23.24
C ASP A 9 -9.89 -17.39 22.12
N TRP A 10 -8.62 -17.54 21.76
CA TRP A 10 -8.00 -16.78 20.69
C TRP A 10 -8.58 -17.11 19.30
N THR A 11 -8.89 -18.38 19.01
CA THR A 11 -9.54 -18.75 17.74
C THR A 11 -10.94 -18.16 17.59
N ASN A 12 -11.67 -18.04 18.68
CA ASN A 12 -12.97 -17.38 18.68
C ASN A 12 -12.88 -15.85 18.63
N LYS A 13 -11.85 -15.27 19.27
CA LYS A 13 -11.61 -13.83 19.35
C LYS A 13 -11.07 -13.27 18.03
N PHE A 14 -10.04 -13.90 17.45
CA PHE A 14 -9.31 -13.38 16.30
C PHE A 14 -9.89 -13.85 14.98
N THR A 15 -10.93 -13.16 14.52
CA THR A 15 -11.59 -13.40 13.23
C THR A 15 -10.94 -12.64 12.05
N ASP A 16 -10.06 -11.67 12.35
CA ASP A 16 -9.32 -10.90 11.36
C ASP A 16 -8.05 -11.65 10.95
N LEU A 17 -8.10 -12.33 9.80
CA LEU A 17 -6.99 -13.11 9.26
C LEU A 17 -5.75 -12.25 8.93
N TYR A 18 -5.97 -10.98 8.56
CA TYR A 18 -4.88 -10.03 8.29
C TYR A 18 -4.16 -9.65 9.58
N ALA A 19 -4.90 -9.39 10.65
CA ALA A 19 -4.33 -9.11 11.96
C ALA A 19 -3.58 -10.32 12.52
N VAL A 20 -4.13 -11.53 12.36
CA VAL A 20 -3.43 -12.77 12.76
C VAL A 20 -2.10 -12.91 12.03
N LEU A 21 -2.02 -12.67 10.73
CA LEU A 21 -0.74 -12.72 10.01
C LEU A 21 0.12 -11.46 10.17
N GLY A 22 -0.38 -10.39 10.75
CA GLY A 22 0.35 -9.12 10.82
C GLY A 22 0.66 -8.56 9.44
N VAL A 23 -0.32 -8.56 8.54
CA VAL A 23 -0.22 -7.98 7.20
C VAL A 23 -1.33 -6.97 6.95
N ALA A 24 -1.06 -5.96 6.16
CA ALA A 24 -2.06 -4.98 5.78
C ALA A 24 -3.19 -5.60 4.95
N VAL A 25 -4.41 -5.06 5.05
CA VAL A 25 -5.56 -5.51 4.22
C VAL A 25 -5.35 -5.27 2.72
N THR A 26 -4.32 -4.53 2.37
CA THR A 26 -3.87 -4.25 1.00
C THR A 26 -2.80 -5.23 0.50
N ALA A 27 -2.36 -6.19 1.35
CA ALA A 27 -1.27 -7.09 1.03
C ALA A 27 -1.61 -8.04 -0.13
N ASP A 28 -0.67 -8.20 -1.04
CA ASP A 28 -0.72 -9.17 -2.12
C ASP A 28 -0.31 -10.58 -1.65
N ASN A 29 -0.40 -11.56 -2.56
CA ASN A 29 -0.02 -12.94 -2.26
C ASN A 29 1.44 -13.09 -1.83
N ASN A 30 2.37 -12.31 -2.41
CA ASN A 30 3.79 -12.43 -2.10
C ASN A 30 4.09 -11.96 -0.68
N ARG A 31 3.45 -10.85 -0.26
CA ARG A 31 3.56 -10.32 1.12
C ARG A 31 2.97 -11.29 2.14
N VAL A 32 1.79 -11.84 1.85
CA VAL A 32 1.14 -12.87 2.68
C VAL A 32 2.03 -14.11 2.81
N LEU A 33 2.57 -14.62 1.71
CA LEU A 33 3.45 -15.80 1.71
C LEU A 33 4.76 -15.55 2.46
N LYS A 34 5.39 -14.39 2.23
CA LYS A 34 6.62 -14.01 2.92
C LYS A 34 6.40 -13.99 4.42
N ARG A 35 5.38 -13.26 4.86
CA ARG A 35 5.06 -13.12 6.28
C ARG A 35 4.73 -14.46 6.94
N TYR A 36 3.93 -15.31 6.27
CA TYR A 36 3.66 -16.66 6.76
C TYR A 36 4.93 -17.47 6.98
N ARG A 37 5.88 -17.43 6.04
CA ARG A 37 7.16 -18.14 6.16
C ARG A 37 8.00 -17.61 7.33
N ASP A 38 8.00 -16.31 7.54
CA ASP A 38 8.72 -15.68 8.65
C ASP A 38 8.12 -16.10 10.00
N ILE A 39 6.79 -16.11 10.13
CA ILE A 39 6.09 -16.58 11.34
C ILE A 39 6.33 -18.08 11.54
N ALA A 40 6.21 -18.89 10.48
CA ALA A 40 6.43 -20.33 10.59
C ALA A 40 7.84 -20.69 11.07
N LYS A 41 8.87 -19.91 10.68
CA LYS A 41 10.23 -20.05 11.19
C LYS A 41 10.33 -19.65 12.68
N LEU A 42 9.64 -18.59 13.09
CA LEU A 42 9.64 -18.13 14.49
C LEU A 42 8.98 -19.14 15.43
N LEU A 43 7.86 -19.73 15.01
CA LEU A 43 7.04 -20.64 15.79
C LEU A 43 7.40 -22.13 15.58
N HIS A 44 8.45 -22.41 14.80
CA HIS A 44 8.83 -23.81 14.54
C HIS A 44 9.23 -24.54 15.82
N PRO A 45 8.72 -25.77 16.07
CA PRO A 45 8.97 -26.50 17.31
C PRO A 45 10.45 -26.83 17.54
N ASP A 46 11.27 -26.90 16.48
CA ASP A 46 12.70 -27.14 16.56
C ASP A 46 13.53 -25.85 16.69
N ARG A 47 12.88 -24.70 16.89
CA ARG A 47 13.61 -23.46 17.10
C ARG A 47 14.40 -23.51 18.41
N PHE A 48 15.69 -23.17 18.31
CA PHE A 48 16.58 -23.09 19.45
C PHE A 48 16.02 -22.13 20.51
N GLY A 49 15.75 -22.62 21.72
CA GLY A 49 15.29 -21.82 22.86
C GLY A 49 13.79 -21.89 23.19
N LEU A 50 12.98 -22.62 22.42
CA LEU A 50 11.62 -22.94 22.83
C LEU A 50 11.58 -24.30 23.53
N GLU A 51 11.35 -24.30 24.83
CA GLU A 51 11.21 -25.53 25.65
C GLU A 51 9.87 -25.52 26.42
N GLY A 52 9.41 -26.71 26.81
CA GLY A 52 8.22 -26.88 27.64
C GLY A 52 6.94 -26.23 27.06
N ASP A 53 6.25 -25.52 27.91
CA ASP A 53 4.94 -24.89 27.61
C ASP A 53 4.97 -23.89 26.46
N ALA A 54 6.08 -23.18 26.29
CA ALA A 54 6.23 -22.22 25.21
C ALA A 54 6.28 -22.89 23.82
N LYS A 55 6.90 -24.07 23.74
CA LYS A 55 6.96 -24.86 22.50
C LYS A 55 5.57 -25.40 22.12
N GLU A 56 4.83 -25.88 23.11
CA GLU A 56 3.48 -26.37 22.88
C GLU A 56 2.55 -25.24 22.45
N LEU A 57 2.59 -24.10 23.11
CA LEU A 57 1.80 -22.92 22.76
C LEU A 57 2.13 -22.40 21.36
N ALA A 58 3.42 -22.31 21.00
CA ALA A 58 3.84 -21.91 19.66
C ALA A 58 3.33 -22.88 18.58
N THR A 59 3.38 -24.19 18.84
CA THR A 59 2.89 -25.22 17.92
C THR A 59 1.36 -25.11 17.73
N GLN A 60 0.62 -24.94 18.82
CA GLN A 60 -0.83 -24.79 18.77
C GLN A 60 -1.24 -23.49 18.08
N LEU A 61 -0.53 -22.37 18.31
CA LEU A 61 -0.73 -21.09 17.68
C LEU A 61 -0.52 -21.16 16.16
N LEU A 62 0.55 -21.83 15.74
CA LEU A 62 0.82 -22.09 14.35
C LEU A 62 -0.29 -22.93 13.69
N ALA A 63 -0.70 -24.01 14.33
CA ALA A 63 -1.71 -24.93 13.80
C ALA A 63 -3.12 -24.32 13.76
N SER A 64 -3.53 -23.64 14.83
CA SER A 64 -4.93 -23.23 15.03
C SER A 64 -5.24 -21.81 14.50
N LEU A 65 -4.26 -20.93 14.40
CA LEU A 65 -4.46 -19.55 13.96
C LEU A 65 -3.70 -19.21 12.68
N VAL A 66 -2.37 -19.41 12.68
CA VAL A 66 -1.51 -18.94 11.57
C VAL A 66 -1.76 -19.71 10.27
N ASN A 67 -1.80 -21.04 10.34
CA ASN A 67 -2.07 -21.88 9.16
C ASN A 67 -3.46 -21.63 8.54
N PRO A 68 -4.55 -21.56 9.33
CA PRO A 68 -5.87 -21.19 8.80
C PRO A 68 -5.90 -19.78 8.20
N ALA A 69 -5.27 -18.80 8.86
CA ALA A 69 -5.18 -17.43 8.33
C ALA A 69 -4.44 -17.38 6.98
N TYR A 70 -3.30 -18.06 6.87
CA TYR A 70 -2.59 -18.18 5.59
C TYR A 70 -3.44 -18.88 4.53
N LYS A 71 -4.11 -19.99 4.88
CA LYS A 71 -4.98 -20.73 3.97
C LYS A 71 -6.12 -19.84 3.44
N GLY A 72 -6.68 -18.98 4.29
CA GLY A 72 -7.69 -18.00 3.92
C GLY A 72 -7.17 -16.90 3.01
N LEU A 73 -5.95 -16.40 3.25
CA LEU A 73 -5.42 -15.23 2.53
C LEU A 73 -4.52 -15.55 1.33
N LYS A 74 -4.10 -16.81 1.12
CA LYS A 74 -3.20 -17.17 0.01
C LYS A 74 -3.79 -16.92 -1.37
N LEU A 75 -5.11 -17.04 -1.52
CA LEU A 75 -5.80 -16.81 -2.78
C LEU A 75 -6.47 -15.44 -2.79
N GLU A 76 -6.51 -14.79 -3.95
CA GLU A 76 -7.15 -13.48 -4.12
C GLU A 76 -8.62 -13.48 -3.70
N LYS A 77 -9.36 -14.54 -4.07
CA LYS A 77 -10.76 -14.70 -3.66
C LYS A 77 -10.91 -14.64 -2.13
N GLY A 78 -10.09 -15.39 -1.40
CA GLY A 78 -10.14 -15.41 0.07
C GLY A 78 -9.75 -14.06 0.69
N ARG A 79 -8.78 -13.35 0.09
CA ARG A 79 -8.44 -11.98 0.52
C ARG A 79 -9.63 -11.03 0.33
N ASN A 80 -10.29 -11.07 -0.82
CA ASN A 80 -11.45 -10.23 -1.10
C ASN A 80 -12.63 -10.55 -0.15
N GLU A 81 -12.89 -11.81 0.16
CA GLU A 81 -13.89 -12.24 1.13
C GLU A 81 -13.55 -11.74 2.55
N SER A 82 -12.30 -11.87 2.98
CA SER A 82 -11.87 -11.41 4.29
C SER A 82 -12.00 -9.89 4.45
N VAL A 83 -11.61 -9.12 3.42
CA VAL A 83 -11.81 -7.66 3.43
C VAL A 83 -13.30 -7.30 3.43
N ALA A 84 -14.13 -8.01 2.68
CA ALA A 84 -15.59 -7.79 2.66
C ALA A 84 -16.19 -8.01 4.06
N ASN A 85 -15.80 -9.06 4.76
CA ASN A 85 -16.24 -9.33 6.13
C ASN A 85 -15.82 -8.22 7.10
N LEU A 86 -14.58 -7.74 7.02
CA LEU A 86 -14.12 -6.61 7.84
C LEU A 86 -14.91 -5.32 7.53
N ARG A 87 -15.21 -5.05 6.26
CA ARG A 87 -16.06 -3.90 5.87
C ARG A 87 -17.47 -4.00 6.43
N ILE A 88 -18.05 -5.20 6.45
CA ILE A 88 -19.37 -5.44 7.10
C ILE A 88 -19.26 -5.15 8.59
N LYS A 89 -18.20 -5.63 9.27
CA LYS A 89 -17.95 -5.36 10.69
C LYS A 89 -17.86 -3.85 10.96
N VAL A 90 -17.10 -3.10 10.15
CA VAL A 90 -17.00 -1.63 10.25
C VAL A 90 -18.37 -0.97 10.10
N ARG A 91 -19.18 -1.36 9.10
CA ARG A 91 -20.53 -0.81 8.90
C ARG A 91 -21.44 -1.07 10.09
N LEU A 92 -21.38 -2.26 10.68
CA LEU A 92 -22.15 -2.60 11.88
C LEU A 92 -21.74 -1.78 13.09
N LEU A 93 -20.43 -1.59 13.30
CA LEU A 93 -19.89 -0.76 14.38
C LEU A 93 -20.29 0.70 14.21
N ASN A 94 -20.16 1.25 13.01
CA ASN A 94 -20.58 2.61 12.69
C ASN A 94 -22.08 2.83 12.90
N LYS A 95 -22.92 1.82 12.59
CA LYS A 95 -24.37 1.89 12.82
C LYS A 95 -24.72 1.92 14.30
N ARG A 96 -23.94 1.22 15.14
CA ARG A 96 -24.18 1.15 16.60
C ARG A 96 -23.63 2.37 17.34
N ASN A 97 -22.42 2.80 17.01
CA ASN A 97 -21.65 3.78 17.81
C ASN A 97 -21.36 5.08 17.07
N GLY A 98 -21.86 5.27 15.83
CA GLY A 98 -21.58 6.44 14.99
C GLY A 98 -20.21 6.41 14.32
N ALA A 99 -19.16 6.03 15.02
CA ALA A 99 -17.80 5.82 14.51
C ALA A 99 -17.04 4.85 15.42
N ILE A 100 -15.99 4.22 14.90
CA ILE A 100 -15.07 3.42 15.71
C ILE A 100 -14.22 4.39 16.52
N ALA A 101 -14.29 4.29 17.86
CA ALA A 101 -13.40 4.99 18.77
C ALA A 101 -12.22 4.07 19.10
N PRO A 102 -11.03 4.33 18.55
CA PRO A 102 -9.89 3.45 18.76
C PRO A 102 -9.36 3.53 20.19
N GLN A 103 -8.97 2.36 20.71
CA GLN A 103 -8.38 2.22 22.04
C GLN A 103 -6.86 2.39 21.97
N SER A 104 -6.21 1.85 20.93
CA SER A 104 -4.77 1.92 20.77
C SER A 104 -4.34 3.31 20.29
N GLU A 105 -3.18 3.75 20.79
CA GLU A 105 -2.57 5.02 20.39
C GLU A 105 -2.27 5.07 18.90
N VAL A 106 -1.78 3.99 18.32
CA VAL A 106 -1.43 3.90 16.92
C VAL A 106 -2.67 4.04 16.00
N ALA A 107 -3.80 3.48 16.43
CA ALA A 107 -5.05 3.62 15.68
C ALA A 107 -5.65 5.04 15.81
N ARG A 108 -5.45 5.73 16.94
CA ARG A 108 -5.80 7.16 17.10
C ARG A 108 -4.97 8.03 16.17
N GLN A 109 -3.66 7.83 16.15
CA GLN A 109 -2.76 8.54 15.24
C GLN A 109 -3.16 8.36 13.78
N LEU A 110 -3.62 7.15 13.38
CA LEU A 110 -4.10 6.91 12.02
C LEU A 110 -5.28 7.83 11.64
N LEU A 111 -6.18 8.15 12.59
CA LEU A 111 -7.30 9.09 12.35
C LEU A 111 -6.85 10.54 12.19
N GLU A 112 -5.74 10.93 12.82
CA GLU A 112 -5.21 12.31 12.76
C GLU A 112 -4.43 12.58 11.47
N HIS A 113 -4.02 11.53 10.76
CA HIS A 113 -3.27 11.71 9.52
C HIS A 113 -4.14 12.24 8.37
N PRO A 114 -3.61 13.16 7.55
CA PRO A 114 -4.30 13.62 6.36
C PRO A 114 -4.56 12.45 5.41
N VAL A 115 -5.70 12.46 4.70
CA VAL A 115 -6.14 11.38 3.80
C VAL A 115 -5.06 10.92 2.81
N SER A 116 -4.21 11.84 2.38
CA SER A 116 -3.06 11.55 1.48
C SER A 116 -1.96 10.70 2.12
N ALA A 117 -1.79 10.75 3.43
CA ALA A 117 -0.74 10.03 4.16
C ALA A 117 -1.23 8.75 4.86
N VAL A 118 -2.54 8.56 4.97
CA VAL A 118 -3.17 7.42 5.68
C VAL A 118 -2.62 6.07 5.19
N ASP A 119 -2.46 5.87 3.89
CA ASP A 119 -2.01 4.59 3.33
C ASP A 119 -0.57 4.27 3.76
N VAL A 120 0.32 5.27 3.74
CA VAL A 120 1.73 5.07 4.12
C VAL A 120 1.87 4.84 5.61
N PHE A 121 1.19 5.66 6.43
CA PHE A 121 1.22 5.49 7.88
C PHE A 121 0.67 4.12 8.28
N TYR A 122 -0.48 3.72 7.72
CA TYR A 122 -1.09 2.43 7.99
C TYR A 122 -0.14 1.25 7.69
N GLU A 123 0.49 1.24 6.51
CA GLU A 123 1.43 0.19 6.12
C GLU A 123 2.66 0.14 7.05
N GLN A 124 3.19 1.29 7.44
CA GLN A 124 4.32 1.38 8.37
C GLN A 124 3.93 0.91 9.78
N ALA A 125 2.76 1.30 10.26
CA ALA A 125 2.25 0.90 11.57
C ALA A 125 2.03 -0.63 11.64
N ILE A 126 1.40 -1.21 10.61
CA ILE A 126 1.24 -2.67 10.50
C ILE A 126 2.60 -3.36 10.50
N ALA A 127 3.56 -2.90 9.71
CA ALA A 127 4.90 -3.51 9.64
C ALA A 127 5.59 -3.50 11.02
N LYS A 128 5.56 -2.36 11.72
CA LYS A 128 6.17 -2.21 13.04
C LYS A 128 5.55 -3.14 14.09
N LEU A 129 4.22 -3.21 14.16
CA LEU A 129 3.53 -4.10 15.10
C LEU A 129 3.77 -5.57 14.75
N ALA A 130 3.78 -5.89 13.46
CA ALA A 130 4.02 -7.24 12.99
C ALA A 130 5.42 -7.77 13.36
N GLU A 131 6.45 -6.94 13.44
CA GLU A 131 7.78 -7.36 13.87
C GLU A 131 7.78 -7.91 15.30
N ALA A 132 7.04 -7.27 16.22
CA ALA A 132 6.97 -7.67 17.61
C ALA A 132 5.97 -8.82 17.88
N GLN A 133 4.96 -9.00 17.04
CA GLN A 133 3.77 -9.83 17.27
C GLN A 133 4.06 -11.26 17.75
N TYR A 134 5.05 -11.92 17.16
CA TYR A 134 5.39 -13.32 17.43
C TYR A 134 6.75 -13.49 18.12
N GLN A 135 7.40 -12.40 18.50
CA GLN A 135 8.67 -12.47 19.24
C GLN A 135 8.45 -12.83 20.72
N ASP A 136 7.39 -12.27 21.31
CA ASP A 136 6.94 -12.60 22.65
C ASP A 136 5.47 -13.06 22.59
N ILE A 137 5.27 -14.36 22.84
CA ILE A 137 3.94 -14.98 22.77
C ILE A 137 2.98 -14.36 23.80
N ASN A 138 3.47 -13.85 24.92
CA ASN A 138 2.63 -13.19 25.93
C ASN A 138 2.05 -11.85 25.41
N GLN A 139 2.71 -11.21 24.47
CA GLN A 139 2.23 -9.97 23.84
C GLN A 139 1.42 -10.21 22.55
N PHE A 140 1.32 -11.46 22.11
CA PHE A 140 0.61 -11.82 20.87
C PHE A 140 -0.82 -11.28 20.85
N GLU A 141 -1.56 -11.50 21.95
CA GLU A 141 -2.96 -11.09 22.05
C GLU A 141 -3.11 -9.57 21.92
N ALA A 142 -2.38 -8.81 22.73
CA ALA A 142 -2.44 -7.35 22.71
C ALA A 142 -2.02 -6.75 21.37
N THR A 143 -0.97 -7.30 20.75
CA THR A 143 -0.48 -6.83 19.45
C THR A 143 -1.46 -7.18 18.34
N THR A 144 -2.08 -8.36 18.37
CA THR A 144 -3.07 -8.78 17.37
C THR A 144 -4.35 -7.95 17.48
N ASP A 145 -4.77 -7.56 18.69
CA ASP A 145 -5.88 -6.63 18.90
C ASP A 145 -5.59 -5.26 18.28
N GLN A 146 -4.38 -4.71 18.49
CA GLN A 146 -3.98 -3.44 17.88
C GLN A 146 -3.95 -3.52 16.35
N LEU A 147 -3.45 -4.62 15.79
CA LEU A 147 -3.46 -4.86 14.33
C LEU A 147 -4.89 -4.93 13.77
N SER A 148 -5.79 -5.65 14.46
CA SER A 148 -7.20 -5.72 14.06
C SER A 148 -7.88 -4.35 14.14
N GLU A 149 -7.61 -3.59 15.19
CA GLU A 149 -8.14 -2.23 15.33
C GLU A 149 -7.65 -1.30 14.22
N LEU A 150 -6.35 -1.32 13.90
CA LEU A 150 -5.79 -0.57 12.76
C LEU A 150 -6.47 -0.93 11.44
N ASN A 151 -6.72 -2.21 11.19
CA ASN A 151 -7.42 -2.68 10.00
C ASN A 151 -8.83 -2.11 9.92
N LEU A 152 -9.57 -2.11 11.03
CA LEU A 152 -10.93 -1.59 11.09
C LEU A 152 -10.96 -0.08 10.89
N VAL A 153 -10.09 0.68 11.56
CA VAL A 153 -9.98 2.14 11.43
C VAL A 153 -9.58 2.53 10.00
N TYR A 154 -8.60 1.85 9.42
CA TYR A 154 -8.20 2.05 8.03
C TYR A 154 -9.37 1.84 7.06
N LEU A 155 -10.09 0.73 7.22
CA LEU A 155 -11.27 0.44 6.39
C LEU A 155 -12.41 1.43 6.62
N GLN A 156 -12.59 1.94 7.85
CA GLN A 156 -13.57 3.00 8.14
C GLN A 156 -13.24 4.29 7.37
N LEU A 157 -11.98 4.73 7.38
CA LEU A 157 -11.53 5.90 6.62
C LEU A 157 -11.79 5.72 5.13
N LYS A 158 -11.53 4.51 4.60
CA LYS A 158 -11.79 4.19 3.18
C LYS A 158 -13.28 4.03 2.85
N LEU A 159 -14.12 3.61 3.80
CA LEU A 159 -15.58 3.55 3.63
C LEU A 159 -16.23 4.93 3.70
N GLY A 160 -15.71 5.86 4.49
CA GLY A 160 -16.16 7.26 4.53
C GLY A 160 -16.06 7.91 3.15
N ASP A 161 -14.99 7.60 2.42
CA ASP A 161 -14.79 8.01 1.02
C ASP A 161 -15.79 7.35 0.06
N MET A 162 -16.24 6.12 0.35
CA MET A 162 -17.25 5.40 -0.45
C MET A 162 -18.70 5.74 -0.06
N GLY A 163 -18.97 6.09 1.18
CA GLY A 163 -20.32 6.42 1.68
C GLY A 163 -20.91 7.69 1.04
N VAL A 164 -20.06 8.61 0.61
CA VAL A 164 -20.46 9.77 -0.20
C VAL A 164 -20.87 9.35 -1.61
N ARG A 165 -20.38 8.23 -2.12
CA ARG A 165 -20.73 7.68 -3.43
C ARG A 165 -22.04 6.88 -3.45
N GLU A 166 -22.31 6.05 -2.43
CA GLU A 166 -23.54 5.25 -2.37
C GLU A 166 -24.78 6.15 -2.22
N LYS A 167 -24.67 7.30 -1.59
CA LYS A 167 -25.75 8.30 -1.51
C LYS A 167 -26.05 8.98 -2.84
N ARG A 168 -25.14 8.90 -3.83
CA ARG A 168 -25.37 9.48 -5.18
C ARG A 168 -25.88 8.48 -6.21
N SER A 169 -25.87 7.18 -5.91
CA SER A 169 -26.39 6.14 -6.81
C SER A 169 -27.78 5.64 -6.45
N GLY A 170 -28.45 6.25 -5.48
CA GLY A 170 -29.86 5.99 -5.20
C GLY A 170 -30.71 6.51 -6.34
N ILE A 171 -31.23 5.61 -7.18
CA ILE A 171 -32.32 5.91 -8.11
C ILE A 171 -33.54 6.28 -7.27
N ILE A 172 -33.77 7.57 -7.08
CA ILE A 172 -35.06 8.06 -6.61
C ILE A 172 -35.96 8.06 -7.83
N ALA A 173 -36.89 7.12 -7.87
CA ALA A 173 -37.98 7.16 -8.83
C ALA A 173 -38.72 8.50 -8.65
N ALA A 174 -38.57 9.40 -9.60
CA ALA A 174 -39.20 10.68 -9.60
C ALA A 174 -40.72 10.53 -9.82
N ALA A 175 -41.52 10.66 -8.76
CA ALA A 175 -42.89 11.02 -8.87
C ALA A 175 -42.97 12.54 -8.67
N GLY A 176 -43.22 13.27 -9.76
CA GLY A 176 -43.76 14.61 -9.81
C GLY A 176 -42.89 15.76 -9.28
N ALA A 177 -41.95 16.25 -10.07
CA ALA A 177 -41.37 17.57 -9.83
C ALA A 177 -41.40 18.44 -11.10
N LYS A 178 -41.96 19.64 -10.96
CA LYS A 178 -41.99 20.68 -11.98
C LYS A 178 -40.59 21.14 -12.34
N PRO A 179 -40.32 21.57 -13.61
CA PRO A 179 -38.99 22.01 -14.02
C PRO A 179 -38.61 23.34 -13.36
N LEU A 180 -37.54 23.34 -12.58
CA LEU A 180 -36.87 24.54 -12.12
C LEU A 180 -35.80 24.92 -13.14
N ASN A 181 -35.93 26.09 -13.73
CA ASN A 181 -34.91 26.74 -14.55
C ASN A 181 -33.68 27.03 -13.69
N ILE A 182 -32.57 26.31 -13.97
CA ILE A 182 -31.26 26.58 -13.35
C ILE A 182 -30.33 27.05 -14.47
N THR A 183 -29.97 28.32 -14.42
CA THR A 183 -28.83 28.88 -15.17
C THR A 183 -27.52 28.15 -14.79
N PRO A 184 -26.61 27.88 -15.73
CA PRO A 184 -25.39 27.15 -15.44
C PRO A 184 -24.39 28.05 -14.72
N THR A 185 -24.17 27.79 -13.44
CA THR A 185 -23.04 28.39 -12.72
C THR A 185 -21.96 27.31 -12.51
N SER A 186 -20.81 27.60 -13.09
CA SER A 186 -19.46 27.09 -12.86
C SER A 186 -19.27 25.66 -12.32
N VAL A 187 -18.68 24.90 -13.18
CA VAL A 187 -18.13 23.54 -13.06
C VAL A 187 -17.17 23.44 -11.88
N THR A 188 -17.53 22.71 -10.84
CA THR A 188 -16.57 22.13 -9.90
C THR A 188 -15.91 20.92 -10.57
N PRO A 189 -14.59 20.74 -10.52
CA PRO A 189 -13.96 19.64 -11.20
C PRO A 189 -14.42 18.31 -10.60
N GLU A 190 -14.89 17.45 -11.48
CA GLU A 190 -15.19 16.04 -11.26
C GLU A 190 -13.97 15.36 -10.63
N VAL A 191 -14.06 14.99 -9.36
CA VAL A 191 -13.02 14.20 -8.70
C VAL A 191 -13.05 12.82 -9.36
N ALA A 192 -12.23 12.67 -10.39
CA ALA A 192 -11.99 11.41 -11.05
C ALA A 192 -11.58 10.37 -10.01
N THR A 193 -12.35 9.28 -9.95
CA THR A 193 -12.13 8.20 -8.99
C THR A 193 -10.81 7.53 -9.31
N GLU A 194 -9.83 7.77 -8.46
CA GLU A 194 -8.50 7.20 -8.58
C GLU A 194 -8.57 5.67 -8.67
N SER A 195 -8.15 5.12 -9.80
CA SER A 195 -8.14 3.67 -10.05
C SER A 195 -7.08 2.97 -9.20
N TYR A 196 -7.16 1.65 -9.06
CA TYR A 196 -6.22 0.89 -8.21
C TYR A 196 -4.76 1.07 -8.67
N ASP A 197 -4.49 1.09 -9.96
CA ASP A 197 -3.18 1.35 -10.53
C ASP A 197 -2.64 2.74 -10.15
N GLN A 198 -3.50 3.77 -10.16
CA GLN A 198 -3.15 5.12 -9.74
C GLN A 198 -2.85 5.21 -8.24
N ARG A 199 -3.54 4.43 -7.40
CA ARG A 199 -3.24 4.34 -5.95
C ARG A 199 -1.87 3.76 -5.69
N HIS A 200 -1.50 2.67 -6.39
CA HIS A 200 -0.17 2.10 -6.33
C HIS A 200 0.88 3.13 -6.80
N TYR A 201 0.63 3.83 -7.90
CA TYR A 201 1.55 4.86 -8.39
C TYR A 201 1.72 6.02 -7.41
N ARG A 202 0.65 6.48 -6.77
CA ARG A 202 0.71 7.52 -5.75
C ARG A 202 1.54 7.09 -4.54
N ARG A 203 1.35 5.87 -4.04
CA ARG A 203 2.18 5.30 -2.96
C ARG A 203 3.64 5.18 -3.37
N ALA A 204 3.90 4.71 -4.58
CA ALA A 204 5.25 4.66 -5.13
C ALA A 204 5.92 6.04 -5.12
N LYS A 205 5.22 7.10 -5.50
CA LYS A 205 5.74 8.48 -5.40
C LYS A 205 6.05 8.88 -3.96
N GLN A 206 5.20 8.53 -3.01
CA GLN A 206 5.44 8.80 -1.58
C GLN A 206 6.66 8.04 -1.04
N TYR A 207 6.82 6.76 -1.39
CA TYR A 207 8.01 6.00 -1.03
C TYR A 207 9.28 6.56 -1.70
N ALA A 208 9.18 7.05 -2.93
CA ALA A 208 10.28 7.68 -3.63
C ALA A 208 10.74 8.99 -2.95
N THR A 209 9.82 9.80 -2.36
CA THR A 209 10.22 10.99 -1.56
C THR A 209 11.06 10.61 -0.35
N ASN A 210 10.78 9.46 0.25
CA ASN A 210 11.50 8.94 1.41
C ASN A 210 12.72 8.07 1.01
N SER A 211 13.07 8.04 -0.29
CA SER A 211 14.16 7.22 -0.83
C SER A 211 14.04 5.72 -0.54
N ASN A 212 12.84 5.22 -0.25
CA ASN A 212 12.56 3.80 -0.04
C ASN A 212 12.33 3.08 -1.38
N TRP A 213 13.42 2.87 -2.13
CA TRP A 213 13.38 2.37 -3.50
C TRP A 213 12.87 0.92 -3.61
N ALA A 214 12.99 0.13 -2.54
CA ALA A 214 12.47 -1.24 -2.52
C ALA A 214 10.92 -1.23 -2.61
N GLU A 215 10.26 -0.40 -1.79
CA GLU A 215 8.80 -0.28 -1.83
C GLU A 215 8.31 0.43 -3.10
N VAL A 216 9.07 1.38 -3.65
CA VAL A 216 8.77 1.96 -4.97
C VAL A 216 8.66 0.87 -6.03
N ILE A 217 9.60 -0.07 -6.06
CA ILE A 217 9.61 -1.18 -7.02
C ILE A 217 8.39 -2.08 -6.81
N ASN A 218 8.06 -2.43 -5.57
CA ASN A 218 6.91 -3.27 -5.27
C ASN A 218 5.60 -2.64 -5.74
N GLU A 219 5.35 -1.39 -5.35
CA GLU A 219 4.13 -0.67 -5.72
C GLU A 219 3.99 -0.48 -7.24
N LEU A 220 5.08 -0.14 -7.94
CA LEU A 220 5.03 0.05 -9.38
C LEU A 220 4.86 -1.25 -10.16
N ARG A 221 5.41 -2.37 -9.66
CA ARG A 221 5.15 -3.68 -10.27
C ARG A 221 3.68 -4.05 -10.18
N ASP A 222 3.02 -3.72 -9.07
CA ASP A 222 1.59 -3.97 -8.91
C ASP A 222 0.75 -3.00 -9.74
N ALA A 223 1.13 -1.72 -9.86
CA ALA A 223 0.50 -0.78 -10.79
C ALA A 223 0.58 -1.27 -12.24
N ILE A 224 1.75 -1.76 -12.67
CA ILE A 224 1.97 -2.27 -14.04
C ILE A 224 1.18 -3.56 -14.32
N LYS A 225 0.99 -4.44 -13.34
CA LYS A 225 0.12 -5.63 -13.51
C LYS A 225 -1.34 -5.23 -13.77
N LEU A 226 -1.80 -4.13 -13.18
CA LEU A 226 -3.16 -3.61 -13.38
C LEU A 226 -3.28 -2.83 -14.69
N LYS A 227 -2.29 -1.98 -14.99
CA LYS A 227 -2.20 -1.20 -16.23
C LYS A 227 -0.75 -1.06 -16.68
N GLY A 228 -0.34 -1.86 -17.65
CA GLY A 228 1.01 -1.88 -18.22
C GLY A 228 1.26 -0.90 -19.36
N ASP A 229 0.31 -0.02 -19.69
CA ASP A 229 0.37 0.93 -20.79
C ASP A 229 0.72 2.37 -20.36
N LYS A 230 1.04 2.57 -19.08
CA LYS A 230 1.38 3.88 -18.52
C LYS A 230 2.89 4.11 -18.50
N SER A 231 3.37 5.04 -19.31
CA SER A 231 4.78 5.46 -19.38
C SER A 231 5.32 5.85 -17.99
N GLU A 232 4.54 6.61 -17.22
CA GLU A 232 4.89 7.11 -15.91
C GLU A 232 5.19 6.02 -14.87
N TYR A 233 4.58 4.83 -15.01
CA TYR A 233 4.87 3.70 -14.12
C TYR A 233 6.21 3.07 -14.47
N HIS A 234 6.45 2.86 -15.73
CA HIS A 234 7.71 2.32 -16.22
C HIS A 234 8.89 3.28 -16.03
N SER A 235 8.69 4.58 -16.25
CA SER A 235 9.75 5.57 -16.08
C SER A 235 10.19 5.67 -14.62
N LEU A 236 9.25 5.76 -13.67
CA LEU A 236 9.57 5.81 -12.25
C LEU A 236 10.19 4.48 -11.74
N LEU A 237 9.72 3.32 -12.26
CA LEU A 237 10.28 2.02 -11.94
C LEU A 237 11.73 1.89 -12.46
N GLY A 238 12.00 2.39 -13.65
CA GLY A 238 13.35 2.45 -14.19
C GLY A 238 14.29 3.31 -13.34
N VAL A 239 13.80 4.46 -12.85
CA VAL A 239 14.56 5.31 -11.91
C VAL A 239 14.83 4.58 -10.59
N ALA A 240 13.84 3.86 -10.06
CA ALA A 240 14.00 3.10 -8.82
C ALA A 240 15.09 2.02 -8.95
N TYR A 241 15.13 1.30 -10.08
CA TYR A 241 16.19 0.33 -10.36
C TYR A 241 17.56 0.98 -10.55
N LEU A 242 17.66 2.18 -11.16
CA LEU A 242 18.91 2.93 -11.21
C LEU A 242 19.44 3.26 -9.80
N ARG A 243 18.54 3.65 -8.90
CA ARG A 243 18.90 3.95 -7.50
C ARG A 243 19.37 2.71 -6.73
N GLN A 244 18.86 1.54 -7.09
CA GLN A 244 19.34 0.25 -6.57
C GLN A 244 20.55 -0.32 -7.33
N LYS A 245 21.14 0.44 -8.26
CA LYS A 245 22.28 0.01 -9.10
C LYS A 245 21.98 -1.20 -9.99
N ASN A 246 20.70 -1.47 -10.27
CA ASN A 246 20.27 -2.57 -11.12
C ASN A 246 20.05 -2.09 -12.56
N GLN A 247 21.16 -1.96 -13.30
CA GLN A 247 21.21 -1.38 -14.64
C GLN A 247 20.35 -2.13 -15.67
N GLY A 248 20.29 -3.47 -15.60
CA GLY A 248 19.56 -4.29 -16.57
C GLY A 248 18.05 -4.02 -16.53
N TYR A 249 17.45 -4.08 -15.33
CA TYR A 249 16.03 -3.78 -15.15
C TYR A 249 15.72 -2.29 -15.41
N ALA A 250 16.59 -1.39 -14.98
CA ALA A 250 16.44 0.03 -15.26
C ALA A 250 16.33 0.32 -16.76
N ARG A 251 17.25 -0.26 -17.56
CA ARG A 251 17.25 -0.11 -19.01
C ARG A 251 15.98 -0.66 -19.64
N ALA A 252 15.53 -1.84 -19.23
CA ALA A 252 14.32 -2.46 -19.77
C ALA A 252 13.08 -1.57 -19.55
N HIS A 253 12.90 -1.07 -18.32
CA HIS A 253 11.74 -0.24 -17.99
C HIS A 253 11.81 1.17 -18.59
N LEU A 254 12.98 1.82 -18.61
CA LEU A 254 13.12 3.12 -19.27
C LEU A 254 12.93 3.03 -20.79
N LYS A 255 13.37 1.92 -21.43
CA LYS A 255 13.10 1.67 -22.84
C LYS A 255 11.60 1.51 -23.09
N ARG A 256 10.91 0.75 -22.25
CA ARG A 256 9.46 0.58 -22.35
C ARG A 256 8.71 1.90 -22.15
N ALA A 257 9.14 2.72 -21.19
CA ALA A 257 8.57 4.05 -20.98
C ALA A 257 8.79 4.97 -22.18
N LEU A 258 9.96 4.91 -22.81
CA LEU A 258 10.27 5.66 -24.04
C LEU A 258 9.37 5.25 -25.21
N GLU A 259 9.08 3.96 -25.35
CA GLU A 259 8.16 3.43 -26.36
C GLU A 259 6.72 3.94 -26.16
N LEU A 260 6.27 4.00 -24.90
CA LEU A 260 4.92 4.43 -24.55
C LEU A 260 4.74 5.95 -24.63
N ASN A 261 5.72 6.71 -24.19
CA ASN A 261 5.73 8.18 -24.25
C ASN A 261 7.17 8.72 -24.36
N PRO A 262 7.60 9.05 -25.59
CA PRO A 262 8.93 9.60 -25.82
C PRO A 262 9.22 10.93 -25.10
N SER A 263 8.18 11.68 -24.75
CA SER A 263 8.29 12.98 -24.06
C SER A 263 8.19 12.88 -22.54
N ASP A 264 8.18 11.68 -21.96
CA ASP A 264 8.14 11.51 -20.50
C ASP A 264 9.38 12.16 -19.85
N PRO A 265 9.18 13.11 -18.91
CA PRO A 265 10.29 13.87 -18.32
C PRO A 265 11.32 13.01 -17.58
N LEU A 266 10.88 11.90 -16.96
CA LEU A 266 11.78 10.98 -16.27
C LEU A 266 12.60 10.16 -17.28
N VAL A 267 11.99 9.77 -18.39
CA VAL A 267 12.70 9.09 -19.50
C VAL A 267 13.77 10.01 -20.07
N VAL A 268 13.41 11.23 -20.46
CA VAL A 268 14.37 12.19 -21.02
C VAL A 268 15.55 12.41 -20.09
N LYS A 269 15.31 12.49 -18.78
CA LYS A 269 16.35 12.75 -17.76
C LYS A 269 17.23 11.53 -17.47
N TYR A 270 16.64 10.33 -17.39
CA TYR A 270 17.33 9.15 -16.84
C TYR A 270 17.69 8.08 -17.86
N ALA A 271 17.12 8.08 -19.08
CA ALA A 271 17.45 7.12 -20.12
C ALA A 271 18.95 7.12 -20.51
N PRO A 272 19.63 8.28 -20.61
CA PRO A 272 21.07 8.30 -20.87
C PRO A 272 21.89 7.61 -19.78
N GLN A 273 21.47 7.69 -18.52
CA GLN A 273 22.14 7.02 -17.39
C GLN A 273 22.01 5.48 -17.46
N ALA A 274 20.97 4.99 -18.13
CA ALA A 274 20.77 3.57 -18.40
C ALA A 274 21.37 3.12 -19.77
N GLY A 275 22.13 3.98 -20.44
CA GLY A 275 22.73 3.69 -21.74
C GLY A 275 21.71 3.61 -22.89
N ILE A 276 20.61 4.36 -22.80
CA ILE A 276 19.59 4.47 -23.85
C ILE A 276 19.77 5.78 -24.61
N VAL A 277 19.91 5.69 -25.94
CA VAL A 277 19.98 6.85 -26.82
C VAL A 277 18.56 7.32 -27.12
N ILE A 278 18.27 8.59 -26.82
CA ILE A 278 16.98 9.22 -27.14
C ILE A 278 17.11 9.86 -28.52
N PRO A 279 16.20 9.57 -29.48
CA PRO A 279 16.20 10.21 -30.79
C PRO A 279 16.07 11.75 -30.66
N ALA A 280 16.84 12.50 -31.42
CA ALA A 280 16.92 13.96 -31.35
C ALA A 280 15.59 14.71 -31.56
N ALA A 281 14.59 14.07 -32.19
CA ALA A 281 13.25 14.63 -32.38
C ALA A 281 12.40 14.75 -31.10
N THR A 282 12.87 14.20 -29.97
CA THR A 282 12.10 14.09 -28.70
C THR A 282 12.62 15.03 -27.61
N GLN A 283 13.66 15.83 -27.88
CA GLN A 283 14.18 16.79 -26.90
C GLN A 283 13.29 18.04 -26.89
N PRO A 284 12.83 18.51 -25.71
CA PRO A 284 12.17 19.80 -25.63
C PRO A 284 13.16 20.88 -26.09
N GLN A 285 12.74 21.71 -27.05
CA GLN A 285 13.53 22.85 -27.54
C GLN A 285 13.73 23.83 -26.38
N THR A 286 14.88 23.76 -25.75
CA THR A 286 15.35 24.83 -24.86
C THR A 286 15.91 25.94 -25.75
N ASN A 287 15.19 27.04 -25.83
CA ASN A 287 15.67 28.26 -26.47
C ASN A 287 17.03 28.70 -25.89
N GLY A 288 17.97 28.83 -26.75
CA GLY A 288 19.36 29.12 -26.68
C GLY A 288 19.95 29.87 -25.49
N LYS A 289 20.99 29.24 -24.94
CA LYS A 289 22.27 29.92 -24.69
C LYS A 289 23.39 28.88 -24.73
N LYS A 290 24.24 29.05 -25.76
CA LYS A 290 25.50 28.31 -25.89
C LYS A 290 26.39 28.59 -24.67
N ALA A 291 26.85 27.55 -24.00
CA ALA A 291 28.05 27.58 -23.20
C ALA A 291 28.81 26.26 -23.38
N LEU A 292 30.07 26.39 -23.64
CA LEU A 292 31.06 25.38 -24.05
C LEU A 292 31.24 24.27 -23.02
N VAL A 293 31.51 23.10 -23.59
CA VAL A 293 32.05 21.90 -22.97
C VAL A 293 33.31 22.22 -22.17
N ASN A 294 33.40 21.78 -20.91
CA ASN A 294 34.63 21.20 -20.39
C ASN A 294 34.33 20.11 -19.35
N GLN A 295 35.11 19.05 -19.48
CA GLN A 295 35.14 17.84 -18.70
C GLN A 295 35.49 18.13 -17.24
N ALA A 296 34.81 17.51 -16.30
CA ALA A 296 35.43 16.85 -15.15
C ALA A 296 34.35 16.28 -14.24
N ALA A 297 34.54 15.03 -13.92
CA ALA A 297 33.73 14.28 -13.00
C ALA A 297 33.82 14.88 -11.58
N THR A 298 32.70 15.37 -11.05
CA THR A 298 32.49 15.47 -9.61
C THR A 298 31.00 15.27 -9.34
N LEU A 299 30.71 14.30 -8.50
CA LEU A 299 29.39 13.97 -7.98
C LEU A 299 28.79 15.20 -7.25
N PRO A 300 27.61 15.70 -7.65
CA PRO A 300 26.95 16.72 -6.86
C PRO A 300 26.24 16.11 -5.67
N LYS A 301 26.55 16.67 -4.51
CA LYS A 301 25.87 16.43 -3.23
C LYS A 301 24.37 16.73 -3.35
N ARG A 302 23.57 15.88 -2.70
CA ARG A 302 22.19 16.06 -2.23
C ARG A 302 21.46 17.33 -2.72
N GLY A 303 20.81 17.23 -3.87
CA GLY A 303 19.79 18.17 -4.32
C GLY A 303 18.57 17.37 -4.77
N GLY A 304 17.44 17.57 -4.11
CA GLY A 304 16.29 16.66 -4.17
C GLY A 304 15.73 16.43 -5.56
N LEU A 305 15.52 15.18 -5.86
CA LEU A 305 14.84 14.62 -7.04
C LEU A 305 13.42 15.18 -7.25
N PHE A 306 12.88 15.85 -6.24
CA PHE A 306 11.47 16.21 -6.13
C PHE A 306 11.11 17.67 -6.37
N GLY A 307 12.06 18.55 -6.63
CA GLY A 307 11.73 19.90 -7.06
C GLY A 307 10.88 19.94 -8.34
N PHE A 308 10.96 18.89 -9.15
CA PHE A 308 10.22 18.77 -10.42
C PHE A 308 8.79 18.21 -10.23
N LEU A 309 8.52 17.46 -9.15
CA LEU A 309 7.18 16.91 -8.90
C LEU A 309 6.25 17.85 -8.11
N ARG A 310 6.75 19.03 -7.70
CA ARG A 310 5.99 20.00 -6.89
C ARG A 310 5.37 21.14 -7.70
N SER A 311 5.66 21.24 -8.99
CA SER A 311 5.18 22.30 -9.89
C SER A 311 4.16 21.75 -10.89
N GLY A 312 3.03 21.30 -10.39
CA GLY A 312 1.86 20.95 -11.14
C GLY A 312 0.64 21.17 -10.28
N LYS A 313 0.10 22.39 -10.36
CA LYS A 313 -1.28 22.67 -9.96
C LYS A 313 -2.23 22.00 -10.93
#